data_d2a1ead4a779db7c12dc46f7f735a0c5
#
_entry.id   d2a1ead4a779db7c12dc46f7f735a0c5
#
_cell.length_a   1.000
_cell.length_b   1.000
_cell.length_c   1.000
_cell.angle_alpha   90.00
_cell.angle_beta   90.00
_cell.angle_gamma   90.00
#
_symmetry.space_group_name_H-M   'P 1'
#
loop_
_entity.id
_entity.type
_entity.pdbx_description
1 polymer ?
#
loop_
_entity_poly.entity_id
_entity_poly.type
_entity_poly.pdbx_seq_one_letter_code
_entity_poly.pdbx_strand_id
1 'polypeptide(L)'
;MKAADTLSVISPVFAPDGTIPLCCTGFGEDVSPPLHLSGLCKGAVSLAVTMVDLDIPLLREYPHWLIWNLSPTQEIPAAIPPGESLPELHDAAQGVAYGVHRYRGPKPPLWVRNTHRYRFDVYVLDCRLALDS
;
A
#
# COMPACT_ATOMS: atom_id res chain seq x y z
N MET A 1 5.09 -30.71 14.03
CA MET A 1 4.24 -29.59 13.57
C MET A 1 5.04 -28.65 12.69
N LYS A 2 4.57 -28.40 11.50
CA LYS A 2 5.26 -27.52 10.57
C LYS A 2 4.98 -26.06 10.97
N ALA A 3 6.03 -25.24 11.07
CA ALA A 3 5.86 -23.83 11.32
C ALA A 3 5.08 -23.18 10.17
N ALA A 4 4.16 -22.27 10.49
CA ALA A 4 3.49 -21.50 9.48
C ALA A 4 4.48 -20.56 8.79
N ASP A 5 4.40 -20.47 7.46
CA ASP A 5 5.21 -19.52 6.72
C ASP A 5 4.78 -18.11 7.12
N THR A 6 5.74 -17.27 7.49
CA THR A 6 5.47 -15.88 7.86
C THR A 6 5.73 -14.98 6.67
N LEU A 7 4.71 -14.20 6.30
CA LEU A 7 4.86 -13.18 5.27
C LEU A 7 5.78 -12.07 5.77
N SER A 8 6.78 -11.74 4.98
CA SER A 8 7.66 -10.60 5.22
C SER A 8 7.46 -9.57 4.10
N VAL A 9 7.37 -8.31 4.50
CA VAL A 9 7.16 -7.18 3.57
C VAL A 9 8.23 -6.15 3.83
N ILE A 10 8.97 -5.79 2.79
CA ILE A 10 9.95 -4.70 2.84
C ILE A 10 9.81 -3.82 1.60
N SER A 11 10.32 -2.61 1.67
CA SER A 11 10.50 -1.77 0.49
C SER A 11 12.00 -1.60 0.22
N PRO A 12 12.43 -1.72 -1.04
CA PRO A 12 13.84 -1.46 -1.37
C PRO A 12 14.22 0.03 -1.33
N VAL A 13 13.25 0.94 -1.18
CA VAL A 13 13.50 2.38 -1.20
C VAL A 13 13.46 3.05 0.17
N PHE A 14 13.03 2.33 1.22
CA PHE A 14 13.15 2.80 2.59
C PHE A 14 13.21 1.61 3.57
N ALA A 15 13.96 1.80 4.66
CA ALA A 15 14.06 0.77 5.71
C ALA A 15 12.81 0.77 6.59
N PRO A 16 12.52 -0.36 7.28
CA PRO A 16 11.51 -0.37 8.35
C PRO A 16 11.79 0.76 9.35
N ASP A 17 10.74 1.48 9.74
CA ASP A 17 10.84 2.68 10.60
C ASP A 17 11.69 3.81 10.01
N GLY A 18 12.04 3.71 8.73
CA GLY A 18 12.77 4.74 8.02
C GLY A 18 11.86 5.82 7.43
N THR A 19 12.47 6.81 6.82
CA THR A 19 11.75 7.92 6.18
C THR A 19 11.29 7.55 4.79
N ILE A 20 10.02 7.82 4.48
CA ILE A 20 9.47 7.64 3.13
C ILE A 20 10.16 8.61 2.19
N PRO A 21 10.69 8.14 1.03
CA PRO A 21 11.39 9.00 0.08
C PRO A 21 10.51 10.12 -0.47
N LEU A 22 11.12 11.23 -0.83
CA LEU A 22 10.43 12.40 -1.37
C LEU A 22 9.54 12.06 -2.56
N CYS A 23 9.99 11.18 -3.46
CA CYS A 23 9.21 10.78 -4.64
C CYS A 23 7.90 10.05 -4.28
N CYS A 24 7.82 9.49 -3.08
CA CYS A 24 6.62 8.81 -2.57
C CYS A 24 5.78 9.70 -1.67
N THR A 25 6.01 10.99 -1.67
CA THR A 25 5.26 11.97 -0.87
C THR A 25 4.56 12.98 -1.77
N GLY A 26 3.56 13.68 -1.22
CA GLY A 26 2.86 14.74 -1.95
C GLY A 26 3.70 15.98 -2.23
N PHE A 27 4.93 16.06 -1.68
CA PHE A 27 5.89 17.12 -2.01
C PHE A 27 6.75 16.78 -3.23
N GLY A 28 6.72 15.53 -3.71
CA GLY A 28 7.40 15.06 -4.90
C GLY A 28 6.42 14.52 -5.92
N GLU A 29 6.79 13.45 -6.59
CA GLU A 29 5.99 12.84 -7.64
C GLU A 29 4.72 12.16 -7.13
N ASP A 30 4.65 11.88 -5.84
CA ASP A 30 3.54 11.21 -5.17
C ASP A 30 3.22 9.83 -5.76
N VAL A 31 4.24 9.04 -5.99
CA VAL A 31 4.13 7.69 -6.53
C VAL A 31 4.23 6.64 -5.44
N SER A 32 3.52 5.52 -5.60
CA SER A 32 3.57 4.43 -4.64
C SER A 32 4.96 3.78 -4.64
N PRO A 33 5.46 3.37 -3.45
CA PRO A 33 6.74 2.68 -3.38
C PRO A 33 6.63 1.24 -3.86
N PRO A 34 7.74 0.65 -4.32
CA PRO A 34 7.77 -0.78 -4.58
C PRO A 34 7.76 -1.55 -3.26
N LEU A 35 7.12 -2.71 -3.24
CA LEU A 35 7.11 -3.60 -2.09
C LEU A 35 7.63 -4.97 -2.48
N HIS A 36 8.45 -5.55 -1.62
CA HIS A 36 9.03 -6.88 -1.78
C HIS A 36 8.41 -7.81 -0.76
N LEU A 37 7.90 -8.95 -1.22
CA LEU A 37 7.23 -9.92 -0.39
C LEU A 37 8.03 -11.22 -0.37
N SER A 38 8.13 -11.84 0.80
CA SER A 38 8.65 -13.20 0.95
C SER A 38 7.73 -14.00 1.87
N GLY A 39 7.71 -15.31 1.69
CA GLY A 39 6.84 -16.18 2.49
C GLY A 39 5.41 -16.23 2.01
N LEU A 40 5.15 -15.98 0.71
CA LEU A 40 3.82 -16.17 0.14
C LEU A 40 3.41 -17.64 0.22
N CYS A 41 2.22 -17.90 0.75
CA CYS A 41 1.69 -19.26 0.81
C CYS A 41 1.22 -19.74 -0.58
N LYS A 42 1.21 -21.06 -0.76
CA LYS A 42 0.83 -21.69 -2.04
C LYS A 42 -0.63 -21.45 -2.42
N GLY A 43 -1.49 -21.20 -1.44
CA GLY A 43 -2.91 -20.94 -1.65
C GLY A 43 -3.24 -19.48 -1.97
N ALA A 44 -2.24 -18.64 -2.15
CA ALA A 44 -2.46 -17.22 -2.45
C ALA A 44 -3.14 -17.05 -3.80
N VAL A 45 -4.26 -16.34 -3.83
CA VAL A 45 -5.05 -16.03 -5.03
C VAL A 45 -4.96 -14.56 -5.38
N SER A 46 -4.94 -13.68 -4.38
CA SER A 46 -4.81 -12.25 -4.61
C SER A 46 -4.10 -11.58 -3.45
N LEU A 47 -3.64 -10.36 -3.69
CA LEU A 47 -3.08 -9.49 -2.67
C LEU A 47 -3.91 -8.22 -2.55
N ALA A 48 -3.95 -7.69 -1.34
CA ALA A 48 -4.45 -6.35 -1.08
C ALA A 48 -3.41 -5.57 -0.28
N VAL A 49 -3.33 -4.27 -0.52
CA VAL A 49 -2.42 -3.38 0.22
C VAL A 49 -3.22 -2.20 0.74
N THR A 50 -2.98 -1.86 1.99
CA THR A 50 -3.46 -0.61 2.56
C THR A 50 -2.27 0.19 3.08
N MET A 51 -2.34 1.51 2.96
CA MET A 51 -1.43 2.42 3.64
C MET A 51 -2.27 3.36 4.49
N VAL A 52 -1.94 3.46 5.77
CA VAL A 52 -2.70 4.29 6.71
C VAL A 52 -1.78 5.22 7.48
N ASP A 53 -2.28 6.40 7.81
CA ASP A 53 -1.64 7.34 8.72
C ASP A 53 -2.10 7.00 10.15
N LEU A 54 -1.13 6.76 11.03
CA LEU A 54 -1.39 6.37 12.41
C LEU A 54 -1.48 7.56 13.36
N ASP A 55 -1.14 8.76 12.91
CA ASP A 55 -0.91 9.90 13.81
C ASP A 55 -1.80 11.11 13.52
N ILE A 56 -2.88 10.95 12.75
CA ILE A 56 -3.85 12.03 12.61
C ILE A 56 -4.66 12.14 13.91
N PRO A 57 -4.70 13.32 14.54
CA PRO A 57 -5.46 13.52 15.77
C PRO A 57 -6.94 13.12 15.60
N LEU A 58 -7.47 12.40 16.58
CA LEU A 58 -8.85 11.93 16.66
C LEU A 58 -9.27 10.92 15.59
N LEU A 59 -8.42 10.68 14.60
CA LEU A 59 -8.67 9.67 13.56
C LEU A 59 -7.63 8.56 13.72
N ARG A 60 -8.10 7.33 13.76
CA ARG A 60 -7.22 6.15 13.78
C ARG A 60 -7.13 5.57 12.39
N GLU A 61 -5.90 5.25 11.96
CA GLU A 61 -5.68 4.53 10.71
C GLU A 61 -6.36 5.20 9.50
N TYR A 62 -6.06 6.48 9.29
CA TYR A 62 -6.63 7.21 8.16
C TYR A 62 -6.03 6.72 6.85
N PRO A 63 -6.86 6.27 5.89
CA PRO A 63 -6.35 5.66 4.67
C PRO A 63 -5.70 6.66 3.71
N HIS A 64 -4.53 6.29 3.22
CA HIS A 64 -3.79 6.97 2.17
C HIS A 64 -3.78 6.19 0.86
N TRP A 65 -3.98 4.87 0.92
CA TRP A 65 -4.00 4.02 -0.25
C TRP A 65 -4.72 2.70 0.05
N LEU A 66 -5.56 2.29 -0.89
CA LEU A 66 -6.29 1.03 -0.86
C LEU A 66 -6.22 0.41 -2.24
N ILE A 67 -5.66 -0.77 -2.36
CA ILE A 67 -5.60 -1.52 -3.62
C ILE A 67 -5.83 -3.00 -3.33
N TRP A 68 -6.60 -3.66 -4.18
CA TRP A 68 -6.90 -5.08 -4.00
C TRP A 68 -6.98 -5.81 -5.33
N ASN A 69 -7.07 -7.13 -5.28
CA ASN A 69 -7.05 -8.00 -6.44
C ASN A 69 -5.76 -7.92 -7.25
N LEU A 70 -4.66 -7.58 -6.61
CA LEU A 70 -3.33 -7.74 -7.22
C LEU A 70 -3.02 -9.23 -7.35
N SER A 71 -2.31 -9.60 -8.40
CA SER A 71 -1.80 -10.97 -8.53
C SER A 71 -0.80 -11.28 -7.43
N PRO A 72 -0.77 -12.51 -6.90
CA PRO A 72 0.17 -12.89 -5.85
C PRO A 72 1.58 -13.03 -6.42
N THR A 73 2.36 -11.98 -6.26
CA THR A 73 3.75 -11.90 -6.71
C THR A 73 4.66 -11.53 -5.56
N GLN A 74 5.95 -11.81 -5.71
CA GLN A 74 6.95 -11.40 -4.72
C GLN A 74 7.27 -9.91 -4.79
N GLU A 75 6.90 -9.26 -5.88
CA GLU A 75 7.19 -7.84 -6.08
C GLU A 75 5.94 -7.09 -6.49
N ILE A 76 5.57 -6.08 -5.72
CA ILE A 76 4.56 -5.10 -6.11
C ILE A 76 5.31 -3.92 -6.71
N PRO A 77 5.03 -3.55 -7.98
CA PRO A 77 5.81 -2.51 -8.65
C PRO A 77 5.60 -1.13 -8.03
N ALA A 78 6.60 -0.28 -8.18
CA ALA A 78 6.48 1.13 -7.86
C ALA A 78 5.57 1.86 -8.85
N ALA A 79 5.10 3.03 -8.46
CA ALA A 79 4.39 3.97 -9.34
C ALA A 79 3.17 3.35 -10.02
N ILE A 80 2.35 2.67 -9.23
CA ILE A 80 1.07 2.15 -9.73
C ILE A 80 0.22 3.32 -10.20
N PRO A 81 -0.30 3.27 -11.45
CA PRO A 81 -1.04 4.41 -12.00
C PRO A 81 -2.37 4.64 -11.28
N PRO A 82 -2.94 5.86 -11.37
CA PRO A 82 -4.27 6.13 -10.85
C PRO A 82 -5.35 5.41 -11.65
N GLY A 83 -6.49 5.18 -11.04
CA GLY A 83 -7.66 4.59 -11.67
C GLY A 83 -8.41 3.64 -10.76
N GLU A 84 -9.71 3.54 -10.95
CA GLU A 84 -10.55 2.58 -10.22
C GLU A 84 -10.18 1.13 -10.53
N SER A 85 -9.86 0.87 -11.79
CA SER A 85 -9.48 -0.44 -12.29
C SER A 85 -8.19 -0.33 -13.07
N LEU A 86 -7.33 -1.33 -12.92
CA LEU A 86 -6.00 -1.36 -13.52
C LEU A 86 -5.87 -2.59 -14.41
N PRO A 87 -6.28 -2.50 -15.70
CA PRO A 87 -6.22 -3.64 -16.61
C PRO A 87 -4.82 -4.23 -16.77
N GLU A 88 -3.78 -3.39 -16.72
CA GLU A 88 -2.38 -3.81 -16.81
C GLU A 88 -1.90 -4.60 -15.60
N LEU A 89 -2.65 -4.58 -14.49
CA LEU A 89 -2.37 -5.33 -13.27
C LEU A 89 -3.48 -6.36 -13.00
N HIS A 90 -3.92 -7.07 -14.03
CA HIS A 90 -4.95 -8.12 -13.94
C HIS A 90 -6.25 -7.64 -13.29
N ASP A 91 -6.68 -6.44 -13.66
CA ASP A 91 -7.91 -5.82 -13.16
C ASP A 91 -7.92 -5.60 -11.63
N ALA A 92 -6.76 -5.30 -11.07
CA ALA A 92 -6.69 -4.81 -9.70
C ALA A 92 -7.52 -3.53 -9.57
N ALA A 93 -8.09 -3.32 -8.40
CA ALA A 93 -8.95 -2.17 -8.13
C ALA A 93 -8.34 -1.28 -7.05
N GLN A 94 -8.53 0.03 -7.17
CA GLN A 94 -8.11 0.99 -6.16
C GLN A 94 -9.33 1.69 -5.55
N GLY A 95 -9.36 1.75 -4.23
CA GLY A 95 -10.34 2.50 -3.48
C GLY A 95 -10.02 3.99 -3.43
N VAL A 96 -10.93 4.76 -2.85
CA VAL A 96 -10.79 6.20 -2.71
C VAL A 96 -9.95 6.56 -1.49
N ALA A 97 -8.91 7.36 -1.70
CA ALA A 97 -8.16 8.02 -0.66
C ALA A 97 -8.05 9.50 -1.02
N TYR A 98 -8.46 10.38 -0.14
CA TYR A 98 -8.50 11.82 -0.40
C TYR A 98 -9.26 12.17 -1.70
N GLY A 99 -10.38 11.48 -1.94
CA GLY A 99 -11.26 11.75 -3.07
C GLY A 99 -10.79 11.22 -4.41
N VAL A 100 -9.71 10.45 -4.47
CA VAL A 100 -9.17 9.92 -5.72
C VAL A 100 -8.79 8.45 -5.59
N HIS A 101 -8.83 7.72 -6.70
CA HIS A 101 -8.45 6.32 -6.78
C HIS A 101 -6.95 6.20 -7.12
N ARG A 102 -6.10 6.44 -6.14
CA ARG A 102 -4.65 6.34 -6.30
C ARG A 102 -3.95 6.38 -4.94
N TYR A 103 -2.66 6.04 -4.95
CA TYR A 103 -1.77 6.29 -3.84
C TYR A 103 -1.68 7.80 -3.56
N ARG A 104 -1.83 8.16 -2.29
CA ARG A 104 -1.61 9.53 -1.81
C ARG A 104 -0.60 9.47 -0.68
N GLY A 105 0.60 9.93 -0.96
CA GLY A 105 1.69 9.92 0.01
C GLY A 105 1.54 11.00 1.07
N PRO A 106 2.46 10.99 2.07
CA PRO A 106 2.48 12.01 3.11
C PRO A 106 2.60 13.41 2.53
N LYS A 107 1.76 14.32 3.00
CA LYS A 107 1.85 15.75 2.67
C LYS A 107 1.31 16.58 3.83
N PRO A 108 1.98 16.57 5.00
CA PRO A 108 1.53 17.37 6.12
C PRO A 108 1.60 18.86 5.76
N PRO A 109 0.68 19.70 6.29
CA PRO A 109 0.76 21.14 6.09
C PRO A 109 2.11 21.71 6.55
N LEU A 110 2.63 22.71 5.83
CA LEU A 110 3.97 23.27 6.09
C LEU A 110 4.11 23.88 7.48
N TRP A 111 3.01 24.34 8.07
CA TRP A 111 3.00 24.92 9.44
C TRP A 111 2.86 23.86 10.52
N VAL A 112 2.55 22.62 10.18
CA VAL A 112 2.45 21.52 11.12
C VAL A 112 3.74 20.71 11.07
N ARG A 113 4.59 20.88 12.09
CA ARG A 113 5.86 20.15 12.18
C ARG A 113 5.68 18.82 12.91
N ASN A 114 4.73 18.02 12.46
CA ASN A 114 4.51 16.71 13.03
C ASN A 114 4.99 15.64 12.08
N THR A 115 5.84 14.76 12.58
CA THR A 115 6.21 13.55 11.88
C THR A 115 5.11 12.53 12.13
N HIS A 116 4.44 12.12 11.07
CA HIS A 116 3.43 11.07 11.14
C HIS A 116 4.04 9.73 10.77
N ARG A 117 3.59 8.69 11.47
CA ARG A 117 3.93 7.31 11.14
C ARG A 117 2.90 6.75 10.17
N TYR A 118 3.38 5.99 9.21
CA TYR A 118 2.55 5.35 8.19
C TYR A 118 2.78 3.86 8.25
N ARG A 119 1.70 3.09 8.09
CA ARG A 119 1.79 1.64 8.06
C ARG A 119 1.27 1.11 6.73
N PHE A 120 2.09 0.29 6.08
CA PHE A 120 1.70 -0.49 4.92
C PHE A 120 1.31 -1.88 5.40
N ASP A 121 0.08 -2.29 5.14
CA ASP A 121 -0.39 -3.64 5.43
C ASP A 121 -0.62 -4.37 4.13
N VAL A 122 -0.04 -5.57 4.01
CA VAL A 122 -0.24 -6.45 2.86
C VAL A 122 -1.02 -7.67 3.31
N TYR A 123 -2.12 -7.92 2.63
CA TYR A 123 -3.00 -9.06 2.91
C TYR A 123 -2.88 -10.07 1.78
N VAL A 124 -2.64 -11.33 2.13
CA VAL A 124 -2.63 -12.45 1.19
C VAL A 124 -3.96 -13.16 1.33
N LEU A 125 -4.70 -13.23 0.23
CA LEU A 125 -6.07 -13.75 0.22
C LEU A 125 -6.16 -15.02 -0.62
N ASP A 126 -7.04 -15.93 -0.23
CA ASP A 126 -7.33 -17.16 -0.96
C ASP A 126 -8.46 -16.99 -1.98
N CYS A 127 -8.86 -15.76 -2.24
CA CYS A 127 -9.91 -15.43 -3.20
C CYS A 127 -9.66 -14.04 -3.80
N ARG A 128 -10.36 -13.73 -4.87
CA ARG A 128 -10.49 -12.35 -5.35
C ARG A 128 -11.67 -11.71 -4.63
N LEU A 129 -11.54 -10.42 -4.34
CA LEU A 129 -12.61 -9.68 -3.69
C LEU A 129 -13.60 -9.13 -4.72
N ALA A 130 -14.89 -9.33 -4.47
CA ALA A 130 -15.98 -8.78 -5.29
C ALA A 130 -16.44 -7.45 -4.68
N LEU A 131 -15.54 -6.48 -4.63
CA LEU A 131 -15.78 -5.15 -4.07
C LEU A 131 -15.76 -4.10 -5.16
N ASP A 132 -16.71 -3.17 -5.10
CA ASP A 132 -16.69 -1.97 -5.92
C ASP A 132 -15.71 -0.94 -5.32
N SER A 133 -15.00 -0.23 -6.17
CA SER A 133 -14.02 0.77 -5.78
C SER A 133 -14.66 2.15 -5.52
#